data_e932cfba336cbce8f6ca5f5bc8e1a635
#
_entry.id   e932cfba336cbce8f6ca5f5bc8e1a635
#
_cell.length_a   1.000
_cell.length_b   1.000
_cell.length_c   1.000
_cell.angle_alpha   90.00
_cell.angle_beta   90.00
_cell.angle_gamma   90.00
#
_symmetry.space_group_name_H-M   'P 1'
#
loop_
_entity.id
_entity.type
_entity.pdbx_description
1 polymer ?
#
loop_
_entity_poly.entity_id
_entity_poly.type
_entity_poly.pdbx_seq_one_letter_code
_entity_poly.pdbx_strand_id
1 'polypeptide(L)'
;MKTRNHALYNKAQEDEIFVFFDYLPKVVSIVCKNDSLWKGVGAPPANLYDVLMNLSIKQYFGRSLRRSIGLIRLMKRAFKLHFKVLCFKTLSNYLNNLCVRKYLNQIIRYTSNPLKYIEKNFATDKTGERTRTFSSWYSIRCNKEISKRDCLYVHISTGTELHPVTAIDVSVDDGKDNIIFRKHVKVTSKDFDIDTWTGDGMYQARENCTAVANAGGKPYFKIKSGVTLKPKGHPAWKNMIKESIEYPLGYLDKYHQRSNVECTNSAKKRKFNDFVRSKNDMAKENECHMTWCCYNFTILSRAYNELGLEPECFW
;
A
#
# COMPACT_ATOMS: atom_id res chain seq x y z
N MET A 1 9.15 -22.43 -9.49
CA MET A 1 9.14 -21.80 -8.15
C MET A 1 10.57 -21.83 -7.61
N LYS A 2 11.18 -20.66 -7.31
CA LYS A 2 12.43 -20.65 -6.55
C LYS A 2 12.13 -21.20 -5.15
N THR A 3 12.86 -22.23 -4.72
CA THR A 3 12.75 -22.75 -3.36
C THR A 3 13.11 -21.65 -2.38
N ARG A 4 12.17 -21.26 -1.52
CA ARG A 4 12.37 -20.22 -0.51
C ARG A 4 13.41 -20.68 0.51
N ASN A 5 14.40 -19.85 0.78
CA ASN A 5 15.32 -20.09 1.89
C ASN A 5 14.60 -19.76 3.22
N HIS A 6 14.08 -20.79 3.89
CA HIS A 6 13.33 -20.62 5.13
C HIS A 6 14.14 -20.01 6.26
N ALA A 7 15.45 -20.24 6.33
CA ALA A 7 16.31 -19.66 7.36
C ALA A 7 16.40 -18.13 7.21
N LEU A 8 16.66 -17.64 5.99
CA LEU A 8 16.69 -16.19 5.72
C LEU A 8 15.32 -15.54 5.91
N TYR A 9 14.25 -16.24 5.54
CA TYR A 9 12.90 -15.75 5.77
C TYR A 9 12.58 -15.61 7.27
N ASN A 10 12.94 -16.61 8.10
CA ASN A 10 12.73 -16.54 9.54
C ASN A 10 13.54 -15.40 10.15
N LYS A 11 14.80 -15.27 9.76
CA LYS A 11 15.65 -14.15 10.16
C LYS A 11 15.01 -12.80 9.81
N ALA A 12 14.45 -12.64 8.60
CA ALA A 12 13.75 -11.43 8.21
C ALA A 12 12.54 -11.10 9.10
N GLN A 13 11.86 -12.11 9.65
CA GLN A 13 10.75 -11.91 10.60
C GLN A 13 11.25 -11.51 11.99
N GLU A 14 12.37 -12.10 12.44
CA GLU A 14 13.00 -11.78 13.74
C GLU A 14 13.59 -10.36 13.73
N ASP A 15 14.26 -9.97 12.65
CA ASP A 15 14.91 -8.68 12.51
C ASP A 15 13.94 -7.52 12.16
N GLU A 16 12.69 -7.82 11.83
CA GLU A 16 11.75 -6.86 11.27
C GLU A 16 11.57 -5.58 12.12
N ILE A 17 11.48 -5.74 13.43
CA ILE A 17 11.31 -4.59 14.34
C ILE A 17 12.56 -3.70 14.32
N PHE A 18 13.76 -4.28 14.24
CA PHE A 18 15.02 -3.54 14.18
C PHE A 18 15.11 -2.79 12.85
N VAL A 19 14.84 -3.46 11.74
CA VAL A 19 14.81 -2.87 10.40
C VAL A 19 13.77 -1.73 10.32
N PHE A 20 12.60 -1.90 10.93
CA PHE A 20 11.61 -0.84 11.00
C PHE A 20 12.16 0.41 11.71
N PHE A 21 12.80 0.25 12.87
CA PHE A 21 13.30 1.40 13.63
C PHE A 21 14.59 1.98 13.05
N ASP A 22 15.36 1.23 12.29
CA ASP A 22 16.55 1.72 11.59
C ASP A 22 16.17 2.57 10.36
N TYR A 23 15.16 2.15 9.60
CA TYR A 23 14.80 2.83 8.36
C TYR A 23 13.67 3.86 8.50
N LEU A 24 12.76 3.72 9.47
CA LEU A 24 11.68 4.70 9.68
C LEU A 24 12.19 6.13 9.83
N PRO A 25 13.19 6.44 10.71
CA PRO A 25 13.69 7.80 10.88
C PRO A 25 14.28 8.36 9.57
N LYS A 26 14.97 7.53 8.80
CA LYS A 26 15.63 7.91 7.54
C LYS A 26 14.59 8.28 6.48
N VAL A 27 13.60 7.39 6.26
CA VAL A 27 12.50 7.63 5.31
C VAL A 27 11.70 8.86 5.70
N VAL A 28 11.32 8.99 6.99
CA VAL A 28 10.56 10.16 7.45
C VAL A 28 11.37 11.45 7.32
N SER A 29 12.68 11.42 7.57
CA SER A 29 13.55 12.58 7.38
C SER A 29 13.55 13.05 5.92
N ILE A 30 13.66 12.12 4.95
CA ILE A 30 13.63 12.43 3.51
C ILE A 30 12.28 13.03 3.12
N VAL A 31 11.18 12.43 3.57
CA VAL A 31 9.82 12.89 3.29
C VAL A 31 9.58 14.30 3.83
N CYS A 32 10.23 14.66 4.93
CA CYS A 32 10.06 15.98 5.58
C CYS A 32 11.00 17.06 5.07
N LYS A 33 12.04 16.75 4.28
CA LYS A 33 13.09 17.71 3.89
C LYS A 33 12.60 19.02 3.29
N ASN A 34 11.49 19.00 2.55
CA ASN A 34 11.06 20.12 1.71
C ASN A 34 9.66 20.64 2.04
N ASP A 35 9.09 20.29 3.20
CA ASP A 35 7.68 20.60 3.44
C ASP A 35 7.40 21.07 4.86
N SER A 36 6.69 22.22 4.98
CA SER A 36 6.01 22.61 6.21
C SER A 36 4.50 22.42 6.02
N LEU A 37 3.86 21.73 6.96
CA LEU A 37 2.39 21.59 6.98
C LEU A 37 1.65 22.90 7.23
N TRP A 38 2.38 23.96 7.57
CA TRP A 38 1.77 25.19 8.03
C TRP A 38 2.05 26.38 7.11
N LYS A 39 0.96 27.04 6.72
CA LYS A 39 0.96 28.32 6.05
C LYS A 39 -0.24 29.11 6.58
N GLY A 40 -0.13 29.75 7.75
CA GLY A 40 -1.26 30.50 8.27
C GLY A 40 -1.04 31.17 9.63
N VAL A 41 -2.06 31.92 10.09
CA VAL A 41 -2.10 32.61 11.38
C VAL A 41 -2.48 31.63 12.49
N GLY A 42 -1.83 31.70 13.65
CA GLY A 42 -2.15 30.89 14.83
C GLY A 42 -0.95 30.16 15.42
N ALA A 43 -1.17 29.26 16.38
CA ALA A 43 -0.11 28.48 16.98
C ALA A 43 0.60 27.59 15.94
N PRO A 44 1.96 27.56 15.95
CA PRO A 44 2.70 26.74 14.98
C PRO A 44 2.32 25.27 15.14
N PRO A 45 2.19 24.53 14.02
CA PRO A 45 1.88 23.11 14.04
C PRO A 45 3.02 22.32 14.69
N ALA A 46 2.70 21.10 15.12
CA ALA A 46 3.75 20.16 15.49
C ALA A 46 4.67 19.87 14.29
N ASN A 47 5.94 19.66 14.55
CA ASN A 47 6.90 19.30 13.52
C ASN A 47 6.41 18.04 12.77
N LEU A 48 6.41 18.07 11.44
CA LEU A 48 5.93 16.98 10.61
C LEU A 48 6.69 15.67 10.86
N TYR A 49 8.00 15.75 11.04
CA TYR A 49 8.82 14.59 11.40
C TYR A 49 8.31 13.93 12.68
N ASP A 50 8.07 14.72 13.73
CA ASP A 50 7.51 14.19 14.98
C ASP A 50 6.15 13.55 14.77
N VAL A 51 5.27 14.16 13.97
CA VAL A 51 3.95 13.64 13.65
C VAL A 51 4.05 12.27 12.97
N LEU A 52 4.82 12.16 11.89
CA LEU A 52 4.96 10.93 11.13
C LEU A 52 5.63 9.82 11.95
N MET A 53 6.67 10.14 12.75
CA MET A 53 7.30 9.18 13.66
C MET A 53 6.29 8.61 14.66
N ASN A 54 5.55 9.47 15.37
CA ASN A 54 4.55 9.03 16.34
C ASN A 54 3.44 8.18 15.72
N LEU A 55 2.90 8.61 14.56
CA LEU A 55 1.82 7.91 13.88
C LEU A 55 2.27 6.55 13.31
N SER A 56 3.48 6.48 12.73
CA SER A 56 4.03 5.22 12.19
C SER A 56 4.27 4.21 13.30
N ILE A 57 4.88 4.60 14.42
CA ILE A 57 5.09 3.72 15.57
C ILE A 57 3.74 3.25 16.15
N LYS A 58 2.78 4.18 16.34
CA LYS A 58 1.41 3.82 16.76
C LYS A 58 0.80 2.78 15.86
N GLN A 59 0.95 2.94 14.54
CA GLN A 59 0.31 2.07 13.57
C GLN A 59 1.01 0.72 13.45
N TYR A 60 2.32 0.69 13.48
CA TYR A 60 3.10 -0.55 13.46
C TYR A 60 2.65 -1.53 14.57
N PHE A 61 2.42 -1.01 15.78
CA PHE A 61 1.94 -1.83 16.91
C PHE A 61 0.41 -1.94 16.99
N GLY A 62 -0.36 -1.32 16.12
CA GLY A 62 -1.82 -1.43 16.08
C GLY A 62 -2.54 -0.98 17.35
N ARG A 63 -1.99 -0.05 18.13
CA ARG A 63 -2.58 0.40 19.39
C ARG A 63 -3.50 1.60 19.21
N SER A 64 -4.45 1.77 20.15
CA SER A 64 -5.27 2.99 20.20
C SER A 64 -4.39 4.21 20.53
N LEU A 65 -4.76 5.41 20.07
CA LEU A 65 -3.99 6.64 20.25
C LEU A 65 -3.54 6.87 21.70
N ARG A 66 -4.42 6.68 22.67
CA ARG A 66 -4.07 6.90 24.10
C ARG A 66 -3.06 5.87 24.61
N ARG A 67 -3.25 4.58 24.26
CA ARG A 67 -2.36 3.49 24.71
C ARG A 67 -1.02 3.50 23.98
N SER A 68 -0.96 4.09 22.77
CA SER A 68 0.30 4.16 22.00
C SER A 68 1.32 5.13 22.62
N ILE A 69 0.90 6.16 23.38
CA ILE A 69 1.83 7.16 23.91
C ILE A 69 2.91 6.55 24.84
N GLY A 70 2.50 5.63 25.72
CA GLY A 70 3.45 4.91 26.59
C GLY A 70 4.42 4.04 25.78
N LEU A 71 3.87 3.31 24.79
CA LEU A 71 4.67 2.46 23.91
C LEU A 71 5.65 3.29 23.07
N ILE A 72 5.23 4.42 22.51
CA ILE A 72 6.09 5.34 21.73
C ILE A 72 7.25 5.84 22.61
N ARG A 73 6.98 6.20 23.88
CA ARG A 73 8.04 6.59 24.85
C ARG A 73 9.03 5.46 25.09
N LEU A 74 8.54 4.23 25.24
CA LEU A 74 9.37 3.04 25.42
C LEU A 74 10.27 2.81 24.21
N MET A 75 9.68 2.78 23.00
CA MET A 75 10.42 2.56 21.75
C MET A 75 11.43 3.66 21.47
N LYS A 76 11.05 4.93 21.72
CA LYS A 76 11.99 6.06 21.63
C LYS A 76 13.24 5.86 22.49
N ARG A 77 13.08 5.35 23.72
CA ARG A 77 14.22 5.07 24.63
C ARG A 77 15.03 3.85 24.15
N ALA A 78 14.35 2.75 23.83
CA ALA A 78 14.97 1.50 23.44
C ALA A 78 15.85 1.65 22.19
N PHE A 79 15.36 2.38 21.19
CA PHE A 79 16.06 2.61 19.92
C PHE A 79 16.77 3.97 19.84
N LYS A 80 16.90 4.71 20.96
CA LYS A 80 17.58 6.03 21.05
C LYS A 80 17.13 7.03 19.99
N LEU A 81 15.82 7.07 19.69
CA LEU A 81 15.27 7.90 18.62
C LEU A 81 15.13 9.37 19.06
N HIS A 82 15.36 10.28 18.12
CA HIS A 82 15.32 11.73 18.35
C HIS A 82 14.08 12.36 17.70
N PHE A 83 12.97 12.44 18.44
CA PHE A 83 11.73 13.12 18.06
C PHE A 83 10.92 13.49 19.31
N LYS A 84 9.97 14.42 19.18
CA LYS A 84 9.07 14.79 20.28
C LYS A 84 7.88 13.81 20.32
N VAL A 85 7.61 13.22 21.49
CA VAL A 85 6.40 12.44 21.70
C VAL A 85 5.22 13.38 21.86
N LEU A 86 4.27 13.30 20.94
CA LEU A 86 3.09 14.16 20.87
C LEU A 86 1.94 13.56 21.69
N CYS A 87 1.04 14.42 22.18
CA CYS A 87 -0.14 13.96 22.90
C CYS A 87 -1.16 13.31 21.91
N PHE A 88 -2.01 12.43 22.44
CA PHE A 88 -2.99 11.71 21.63
C PHE A 88 -3.99 12.63 20.89
N LYS A 89 -4.29 13.80 21.44
CA LYS A 89 -5.19 14.78 20.80
C LYS A 89 -4.54 15.37 19.54
N THR A 90 -3.27 15.75 19.63
CA THR A 90 -2.50 16.24 18.48
C THR A 90 -2.45 15.16 17.39
N LEU A 91 -2.11 13.92 17.74
CA LEU A 91 -2.08 12.81 16.77
C LEU A 91 -3.46 12.56 16.13
N SER A 92 -4.54 12.68 16.91
CA SER A 92 -5.91 12.58 16.39
C SER A 92 -6.22 13.69 15.37
N ASN A 93 -5.80 14.93 15.64
CA ASN A 93 -6.00 16.04 14.71
C ASN A 93 -5.26 15.80 13.38
N TYR A 94 -4.03 15.30 13.42
CA TYR A 94 -3.28 14.99 12.20
C TYR A 94 -3.85 13.79 11.44
N LEU A 95 -4.37 12.76 12.11
CA LEU A 95 -5.08 11.68 11.43
C LEU A 95 -6.34 12.18 10.69
N ASN A 96 -6.96 13.25 11.16
CA ASN A 96 -8.10 13.89 10.49
C ASN A 96 -7.69 14.94 9.43
N ASN A 97 -6.41 15.05 9.10
CA ASN A 97 -5.91 16.03 8.15
C ASN A 97 -5.59 15.37 6.79
N LEU A 98 -6.24 15.87 5.72
CA LEU A 98 -6.00 15.38 4.36
C LEU A 98 -4.55 15.57 3.89
N CYS A 99 -3.88 16.63 4.37
CA CYS A 99 -2.49 16.92 3.98
C CYS A 99 -1.52 15.79 4.37
N VAL A 100 -1.83 14.98 5.39
CA VAL A 100 -0.99 13.85 5.79
C VAL A 100 -0.88 12.80 4.68
N ARG A 101 -1.92 12.63 3.86
CA ARG A 101 -1.97 11.60 2.80
C ARG A 101 -0.84 11.73 1.77
N LYS A 102 -0.45 12.96 1.41
CA LYS A 102 0.66 13.16 0.46
C LYS A 102 1.98 12.58 1.01
N TYR A 103 2.22 12.71 2.32
CA TYR A 103 3.42 12.18 2.97
C TYR A 103 3.37 10.67 3.12
N LEU A 104 2.18 10.09 3.36
CA LEU A 104 2.01 8.64 3.36
C LEU A 104 2.30 8.04 1.97
N ASN A 105 1.86 8.69 0.89
CA ASN A 105 2.22 8.30 -0.48
C ASN A 105 3.74 8.37 -0.72
N GLN A 106 4.42 9.37 -0.17
CA GLN A 106 5.88 9.46 -0.25
C GLN A 106 6.57 8.35 0.56
N ILE A 107 6.06 8.00 1.75
CA ILE A 107 6.57 6.85 2.52
C ILE A 107 6.42 5.56 1.70
N ILE A 108 5.26 5.30 1.07
CA ILE A 108 5.06 4.16 0.18
C ILE A 108 6.11 4.15 -0.93
N ARG A 109 6.33 5.30 -1.58
CA ARG A 109 7.31 5.45 -2.66
C ARG A 109 8.73 5.15 -2.19
N TYR A 110 9.19 5.78 -1.11
CA TYR A 110 10.57 5.59 -0.61
C TYR A 110 10.80 4.19 -0.05
N THR A 111 9.78 3.53 0.49
CA THR A 111 9.89 2.16 0.97
C THR A 111 9.80 1.10 -0.13
N SER A 112 9.22 1.41 -1.29
CA SER A 112 9.18 0.51 -2.44
C SER A 112 10.35 0.71 -3.41
N ASN A 113 10.87 1.93 -3.53
CA ASN A 113 11.91 2.30 -4.49
C ASN A 113 13.20 1.44 -4.42
N PRO A 114 13.68 0.97 -3.26
CA PRO A 114 14.81 0.05 -3.19
C PRO A 114 14.64 -1.22 -4.04
N LEU A 115 13.40 -1.60 -4.37
CA LEU A 115 13.07 -2.80 -5.14
C LEU A 115 12.91 -2.55 -6.65
N LYS A 116 13.21 -1.34 -7.14
CA LYS A 116 12.96 -0.94 -8.54
C LYS A 116 13.67 -1.80 -9.60
N TYR A 117 14.78 -2.40 -9.25
CA TYR A 117 15.52 -3.28 -10.19
C TYR A 117 15.06 -4.75 -10.12
N ILE A 118 14.27 -5.10 -9.10
CA ILE A 118 13.77 -6.47 -8.88
C ILE A 118 12.34 -6.59 -9.40
N GLU A 119 11.51 -5.61 -9.09
CA GLU A 119 10.10 -5.60 -9.45
C GLU A 119 9.89 -4.98 -10.83
N LYS A 120 9.45 -5.81 -11.78
CA LYS A 120 9.08 -5.38 -13.13
C LYS A 120 7.67 -5.79 -13.50
N ASN A 121 7.09 -6.72 -12.74
CA ASN A 121 5.76 -7.23 -12.93
C ASN A 121 4.86 -6.73 -11.79
N PHE A 122 3.67 -6.22 -12.14
CA PHE A 122 2.78 -5.60 -11.16
C PHE A 122 1.38 -6.19 -11.23
N ALA A 123 0.69 -6.16 -10.09
CA ALA A 123 -0.70 -6.57 -9.98
C ALA A 123 -1.51 -5.53 -9.21
N THR A 124 -2.73 -5.28 -9.65
CA THR A 124 -3.68 -4.38 -8.95
C THR A 124 -4.90 -5.17 -8.51
N ASP A 125 -5.33 -4.90 -7.27
CA ASP A 125 -6.55 -5.46 -6.73
C ASP A 125 -7.24 -4.48 -5.78
N LYS A 126 -8.53 -4.73 -5.53
CA LYS A 126 -9.36 -4.00 -4.60
C LYS A 126 -9.74 -4.90 -3.44
N THR A 127 -9.51 -4.44 -2.23
CA THR A 127 -9.87 -5.17 -1.00
C THR A 127 -10.68 -4.31 -0.06
N GLY A 128 -11.44 -4.95 0.84
CA GLY A 128 -12.17 -4.28 1.91
C GLY A 128 -11.42 -4.33 3.24
N GLU A 129 -11.43 -3.20 3.98
CA GLU A 129 -10.96 -3.11 5.37
C GLU A 129 -12.13 -2.76 6.27
N ARG A 130 -12.32 -3.50 7.36
CA ARG A 130 -13.44 -3.29 8.27
C ARG A 130 -13.28 -1.98 9.06
N THR A 131 -14.37 -1.23 9.19
CA THR A 131 -14.40 0.03 9.97
C THR A 131 -14.94 -0.15 11.39
N ARG A 132 -15.50 -1.33 11.71
CA ARG A 132 -16.07 -1.64 13.02
C ARG A 132 -15.67 -3.03 13.49
N THR A 133 -15.25 -3.13 14.75
CA THR A 133 -14.80 -4.40 15.35
C THR A 133 -15.96 -5.24 15.89
N PHE A 134 -17.09 -4.63 16.23
CA PHE A 134 -18.21 -5.28 16.96
C PHE A 134 -19.55 -5.24 16.22
N SER A 135 -19.64 -4.58 15.08
CA SER A 135 -20.92 -4.38 14.39
C SER A 135 -21.49 -5.65 13.79
N SER A 136 -20.65 -6.58 13.33
CA SER A 136 -21.13 -7.83 12.73
C SER A 136 -21.90 -8.69 13.72
N TRP A 137 -21.41 -8.85 14.96
CA TRP A 137 -22.12 -9.62 15.99
C TRP A 137 -23.45 -8.99 16.38
N TYR A 138 -23.46 -7.66 16.59
CA TYR A 138 -24.69 -6.94 16.91
C TYR A 138 -25.69 -6.93 15.76
N SER A 139 -25.24 -6.76 14.53
CA SER A 139 -26.09 -6.79 13.33
C SER A 139 -26.70 -8.18 13.10
N ILE A 140 -25.91 -9.25 13.27
CA ILE A 140 -26.40 -10.63 13.20
C ILE A 140 -27.47 -10.88 14.30
N ARG A 141 -27.19 -10.46 15.53
CA ARG A 141 -28.12 -10.63 16.65
C ARG A 141 -29.44 -9.85 16.48
N CYS A 142 -29.38 -8.68 15.85
CA CYS A 142 -30.53 -7.81 15.64
C CYS A 142 -31.16 -7.96 14.25
N ASN A 143 -30.75 -8.94 13.43
CA ASN A 143 -31.17 -9.10 12.02
C ASN A 143 -31.10 -7.79 11.22
N LYS A 144 -30.12 -6.93 11.50
CA LYS A 144 -29.89 -5.68 10.76
C LYS A 144 -28.95 -5.93 9.60
N GLU A 145 -29.32 -5.40 8.42
CA GLU A 145 -28.40 -5.40 7.28
C GLU A 145 -27.09 -4.67 7.64
N ILE A 146 -25.97 -5.28 7.27
CA ILE A 146 -24.64 -4.64 7.37
C ILE A 146 -24.62 -3.52 6.35
N SER A 147 -24.52 -2.27 6.81
CA SER A 147 -24.52 -1.13 5.90
C SER A 147 -23.23 -1.14 5.03
N LYS A 148 -23.34 -0.75 3.76
CA LYS A 148 -22.20 -0.62 2.84
C LYS A 148 -21.08 0.30 3.35
N ARG A 149 -21.36 1.14 4.36
CA ARG A 149 -20.38 2.04 5.01
C ARG A 149 -19.49 1.36 6.05
N ASP A 150 -19.66 0.07 6.27
CA ASP A 150 -18.87 -0.68 7.27
C ASP A 150 -17.49 -1.15 6.74
N CYS A 151 -17.16 -0.81 5.50
CA CYS A 151 -15.87 -1.11 4.88
C CYS A 151 -15.23 0.13 4.27
N LEU A 152 -13.86 0.17 4.32
CA LEU A 152 -13.07 1.01 3.44
C LEU A 152 -12.76 0.23 2.17
N TYR A 153 -12.80 0.89 1.05
CA TYR A 153 -12.32 0.35 -0.23
C TYR A 153 -10.85 0.71 -0.41
N VAL A 154 -10.03 -0.29 -0.55
CA VAL A 154 -8.58 -0.13 -0.66
C VAL A 154 -8.13 -0.69 -2.00
N HIS A 155 -7.66 0.17 -2.88
CA HIS A 155 -6.99 -0.21 -4.11
C HIS A 155 -5.49 -0.21 -3.87
N ILE A 156 -4.83 -1.32 -4.15
CA ILE A 156 -3.37 -1.41 -4.09
C ILE A 156 -2.81 -1.92 -5.40
N SER A 157 -1.63 -1.44 -5.73
CA SER A 157 -0.78 -2.03 -6.77
C SER A 157 0.52 -2.47 -6.14
N THR A 158 0.92 -3.70 -6.43
CA THR A 158 2.08 -4.34 -5.82
C THR A 158 2.99 -4.94 -6.90
N GLY A 159 4.29 -4.99 -6.62
CA GLY A 159 5.18 -5.89 -7.33
C GLY A 159 4.82 -7.36 -7.10
N THR A 160 5.27 -8.25 -7.95
CA THR A 160 4.92 -9.69 -7.88
C THR A 160 6.05 -10.58 -7.36
N GLU A 161 7.25 -10.05 -7.12
CA GLU A 161 8.40 -10.84 -6.62
C GLU A 161 8.49 -10.80 -5.07
N LEU A 162 8.66 -9.64 -4.48
CA LEU A 162 8.70 -9.44 -3.01
C LEU A 162 7.41 -8.82 -2.45
N HIS A 163 6.54 -8.37 -3.32
CA HIS A 163 5.22 -7.81 -3.01
C HIS A 163 5.23 -6.42 -2.33
N PRO A 164 6.13 -5.46 -2.67
CA PRO A 164 6.00 -4.10 -2.18
C PRO A 164 4.74 -3.45 -2.74
N VAL A 165 4.07 -2.65 -1.93
CA VAL A 165 3.02 -1.76 -2.42
C VAL A 165 3.70 -0.55 -3.07
N THR A 166 3.40 -0.28 -4.34
CA THR A 166 3.96 0.85 -5.09
C THR A 166 2.97 2.01 -5.22
N ALA A 167 1.68 1.72 -5.18
CA ALA A 167 0.61 2.71 -5.18
C ALA A 167 -0.59 2.22 -4.37
N ILE A 168 -1.28 3.17 -3.72
CA ILE A 168 -2.45 2.89 -2.89
C ILE A 168 -3.44 4.05 -2.95
N ASP A 169 -4.72 3.70 -3.00
CA ASP A 169 -5.83 4.61 -2.76
C ASP A 169 -6.81 3.98 -1.76
N VAL A 170 -7.21 4.75 -0.77
CA VAL A 170 -8.16 4.35 0.28
C VAL A 170 -9.34 5.31 0.26
N SER A 171 -10.55 4.79 0.24
CA SER A 171 -11.80 5.58 0.22
C SER A 171 -12.90 4.90 1.01
N VAL A 172 -13.79 5.70 1.60
CA VAL A 172 -15.08 5.23 2.15
C VAL A 172 -16.12 5.01 1.05
N ASP A 173 -15.92 5.60 -0.12
CA ASP A 173 -16.81 5.49 -1.27
C ASP A 173 -16.31 4.43 -2.26
N ASP A 174 -17.24 3.63 -2.79
CA ASP A 174 -16.97 2.68 -3.85
C ASP A 174 -17.03 3.38 -5.23
N GLY A 175 -16.27 2.86 -6.18
CA GLY A 175 -16.24 3.32 -7.57
C GLY A 175 -14.91 3.92 -7.99
N LYS A 176 -14.86 4.40 -9.23
CA LYS A 176 -13.65 4.98 -9.87
C LYS A 176 -12.48 4.00 -10.08
N ASP A 177 -12.73 2.68 -10.04
CA ASP A 177 -11.70 1.64 -10.12
C ASP A 177 -10.74 1.83 -11.31
N ASN A 178 -11.27 2.11 -12.49
CA ASN A 178 -10.45 2.33 -13.69
C ASN A 178 -9.63 3.64 -13.62
N ILE A 179 -10.15 4.69 -13.00
CA ILE A 179 -9.42 5.96 -12.80
C ILE A 179 -8.26 5.75 -11.81
N ILE A 180 -8.53 5.04 -10.73
CA ILE A 180 -7.53 4.71 -9.70
C ILE A 180 -6.45 3.80 -10.31
N PHE A 181 -6.84 2.80 -11.11
CA PHE A 181 -5.89 1.93 -11.81
C PHE A 181 -4.90 2.75 -12.65
N ARG A 182 -5.39 3.64 -13.51
CA ARG A 182 -4.54 4.49 -14.37
C ARG A 182 -3.63 5.42 -13.55
N LYS A 183 -4.14 5.93 -12.42
CA LYS A 183 -3.33 6.71 -11.48
C LYS A 183 -2.19 5.86 -10.89
N HIS A 184 -2.47 4.62 -10.50
CA HIS A 184 -1.47 3.69 -9.97
C HIS A 184 -0.39 3.38 -11.00
N VAL A 185 -0.77 3.06 -12.24
CA VAL A 185 0.19 2.86 -13.35
C VAL A 185 1.09 4.08 -13.50
N LYS A 186 0.51 5.29 -13.57
CA LYS A 186 1.25 6.55 -13.70
C LYS A 186 2.18 6.82 -12.52
N VAL A 187 1.79 6.45 -11.30
CA VAL A 187 2.63 6.67 -10.09
C VAL A 187 3.79 5.68 -10.09
N THR A 188 3.53 4.40 -10.32
CA THR A 188 4.52 3.34 -10.30
C THR A 188 5.55 3.50 -11.42
N SER A 189 5.13 3.88 -12.64
CA SER A 189 6.03 4.07 -13.79
C SER A 189 7.03 5.22 -13.65
N LYS A 190 6.93 6.04 -12.60
CA LYS A 190 7.94 7.08 -12.32
C LYS A 190 9.25 6.52 -11.78
N ASP A 191 9.19 5.39 -11.12
CA ASP A 191 10.32 4.83 -10.38
C ASP A 191 10.66 3.40 -10.84
N PHE A 192 9.72 2.70 -11.51
CA PHE A 192 9.84 1.30 -11.90
C PHE A 192 9.71 1.13 -13.41
N ASP A 193 10.55 0.27 -13.98
CA ASP A 193 10.35 -0.27 -15.32
C ASP A 193 9.23 -1.32 -15.26
N ILE A 194 8.28 -1.25 -16.20
CA ILE A 194 7.10 -2.11 -16.19
C ILE A 194 7.17 -3.09 -17.37
N ASP A 195 7.30 -4.38 -17.08
CA ASP A 195 7.22 -5.44 -18.09
C ASP A 195 5.77 -5.92 -18.26
N THR A 196 5.09 -6.22 -17.15
CA THR A 196 3.69 -6.68 -17.18
C THR A 196 2.87 -6.04 -16.08
N TRP A 197 1.54 -5.90 -16.35
CA TRP A 197 0.59 -5.45 -15.36
C TRP A 197 -0.68 -6.29 -15.40
N THR A 198 -1.04 -6.88 -14.27
CA THR A 198 -2.18 -7.78 -14.14
C THR A 198 -3.29 -7.17 -13.28
N GLY A 199 -4.52 -7.57 -13.53
CA GLY A 199 -5.70 -7.18 -12.75
C GLY A 199 -6.87 -8.10 -13.07
N ASP A 200 -7.92 -8.02 -12.26
CA ASP A 200 -9.13 -8.78 -12.52
C ASP A 200 -9.93 -8.22 -13.72
N GLY A 201 -11.05 -8.87 -14.05
CA GLY A 201 -11.90 -8.44 -15.18
C GLY A 201 -12.55 -7.06 -14.98
N MET A 202 -12.54 -6.51 -13.77
CA MET A 202 -13.05 -5.16 -13.49
C MET A 202 -12.15 -4.09 -14.12
N TYR A 203 -10.85 -4.36 -14.17
CA TYR A 203 -9.86 -3.46 -14.78
C TYR A 203 -9.71 -3.64 -16.29
N GLN A 204 -10.43 -4.57 -16.91
CA GLN A 204 -10.41 -4.79 -18.36
C GLN A 204 -11.10 -3.62 -19.08
N ALA A 205 -10.37 -2.57 -19.35
CA ALA A 205 -10.80 -1.39 -20.09
C ALA A 205 -9.71 -0.96 -21.10
N ARG A 206 -10.13 -0.37 -22.23
CA ARG A 206 -9.20 0.07 -23.29
C ARG A 206 -8.20 1.09 -22.78
N GLU A 207 -8.67 2.06 -21.99
CA GLU A 207 -7.85 3.10 -21.40
C GLU A 207 -6.83 2.55 -20.41
N ASN A 208 -7.16 1.48 -19.70
CA ASN A 208 -6.23 0.81 -18.78
C ASN A 208 -5.13 0.08 -19.57
N CYS A 209 -5.49 -0.62 -20.66
CA CYS A 209 -4.49 -1.22 -21.56
C CYS A 209 -3.57 -0.15 -22.16
N THR A 210 -4.13 0.98 -22.58
CA THR A 210 -3.36 2.11 -23.09
C THR A 210 -2.41 2.68 -22.03
N ALA A 211 -2.88 2.83 -20.79
CA ALA A 211 -2.06 3.36 -19.70
C ALA A 211 -0.84 2.47 -19.42
N VAL A 212 -1.05 1.14 -19.37
CA VAL A 212 0.04 0.16 -19.16
C VAL A 212 1.01 0.20 -20.34
N ALA A 213 0.52 0.23 -21.58
CA ALA A 213 1.37 0.26 -22.77
C ALA A 213 2.19 1.58 -22.85
N ASN A 214 1.61 2.72 -22.50
CA ASN A 214 2.32 3.99 -22.45
C ASN A 214 3.40 4.03 -21.36
N ALA A 215 3.27 3.17 -20.34
CA ALA A 215 4.28 2.97 -19.31
C ALA A 215 5.34 1.90 -19.69
N GLY A 216 5.30 1.39 -20.93
CA GLY A 216 6.24 0.39 -21.44
C GLY A 216 5.85 -1.07 -21.22
N GLY A 217 4.77 -1.32 -20.48
CA GLY A 217 4.37 -2.67 -20.07
C GLY A 217 3.30 -3.32 -20.96
N LYS A 218 3.04 -4.59 -20.69
CA LYS A 218 1.96 -5.37 -21.31
C LYS A 218 0.84 -5.64 -20.30
N PRO A 219 -0.43 -5.33 -20.62
CA PRO A 219 -1.57 -5.62 -19.75
C PRO A 219 -2.02 -7.07 -19.87
N TYR A 220 -2.36 -7.70 -18.74
CA TYR A 220 -2.93 -9.05 -18.64
C TYR A 220 -4.15 -9.02 -17.72
N PHE A 221 -5.34 -8.87 -18.29
CA PHE A 221 -6.61 -8.85 -17.56
C PHE A 221 -7.44 -10.09 -17.84
N LYS A 222 -8.31 -10.48 -16.91
CA LYS A 222 -9.29 -11.52 -17.18
C LYS A 222 -10.18 -11.09 -18.34
N ILE A 223 -10.13 -11.87 -19.46
CA ILE A 223 -10.95 -11.58 -20.62
C ILE A 223 -12.42 -11.86 -20.31
N LYS A 224 -13.28 -10.87 -20.48
CA LYS A 224 -14.74 -11.01 -20.34
C LYS A 224 -15.32 -11.71 -21.57
N SER A 225 -16.43 -12.42 -21.38
CA SER A 225 -17.20 -12.98 -22.48
C SER A 225 -17.71 -11.87 -23.44
N GLY A 226 -17.81 -12.17 -24.74
CA GLY A 226 -18.33 -11.24 -25.74
C GLY A 226 -17.37 -10.09 -26.16
N VAL A 227 -16.10 -10.15 -25.74
CA VAL A 227 -15.10 -9.18 -26.20
C VAL A 227 -14.79 -9.38 -27.68
N THR A 228 -14.79 -8.26 -28.43
CA THR A 228 -14.51 -8.27 -29.86
C THR A 228 -13.16 -7.65 -30.19
N LEU A 229 -12.53 -8.16 -31.25
CA LEU A 229 -11.24 -7.66 -31.77
C LEU A 229 -11.34 -6.32 -32.52
N LYS A 230 -12.53 -5.69 -32.56
CA LYS A 230 -12.69 -4.41 -33.27
C LYS A 230 -11.70 -3.37 -32.73
N PRO A 231 -10.78 -2.89 -33.57
CA PRO A 231 -9.77 -1.93 -33.13
C PRO A 231 -10.41 -0.56 -32.90
N LYS A 232 -10.32 -0.05 -31.69
CA LYS A 232 -10.55 1.36 -31.37
C LYS A 232 -9.45 1.80 -30.41
N GLY A 233 -8.79 2.91 -30.67
CA GLY A 233 -7.74 3.46 -29.83
C GLY A 233 -6.41 2.71 -29.94
N HIS A 234 -5.65 2.68 -28.85
CA HIS A 234 -4.30 2.10 -28.78
C HIS A 234 -4.32 0.58 -29.04
N PRO A 235 -3.34 0.03 -29.77
CA PRO A 235 -3.28 -1.40 -30.16
C PRO A 235 -3.15 -2.37 -28.97
N ALA A 236 -2.73 -1.91 -27.79
CA ALA A 236 -2.53 -2.74 -26.58
C ALA A 236 -3.74 -3.63 -26.25
N TRP A 237 -4.96 -3.10 -26.38
CA TRP A 237 -6.19 -3.87 -26.19
C TRP A 237 -6.29 -5.05 -27.17
N LYS A 238 -6.10 -4.78 -28.46
CA LYS A 238 -6.18 -5.82 -29.50
C LYS A 238 -5.08 -6.87 -29.31
N ASN A 239 -3.86 -6.41 -29.01
CA ASN A 239 -2.72 -7.30 -28.78
C ASN A 239 -2.95 -8.22 -27.59
N MET A 240 -3.47 -7.70 -26.47
CA MET A 240 -3.81 -8.49 -25.28
C MET A 240 -4.82 -9.60 -25.63
N ILE A 241 -5.91 -9.27 -26.37
CA ILE A 241 -6.93 -10.24 -26.73
C ILE A 241 -6.36 -11.24 -27.73
N LYS A 242 -5.61 -10.79 -28.72
CA LYS A 242 -4.96 -11.67 -29.72
C LYS A 242 -4.05 -12.67 -29.04
N GLU A 243 -3.18 -12.22 -28.12
CA GLU A 243 -2.27 -13.07 -27.34
C GLU A 243 -3.05 -14.12 -26.51
N SER A 244 -4.20 -13.74 -25.92
CA SER A 244 -5.04 -14.67 -25.15
C SER A 244 -5.67 -15.78 -26.01
N ILE A 245 -5.87 -15.55 -27.31
CA ILE A 245 -6.43 -16.51 -28.25
C ILE A 245 -5.32 -17.39 -28.84
N GLU A 246 -4.21 -16.78 -29.26
CA GLU A 246 -3.10 -17.46 -29.95
C GLU A 246 -2.21 -18.25 -28.99
N TYR A 247 -2.02 -17.76 -27.76
CA TYR A 247 -1.14 -18.35 -26.75
C TYR A 247 -1.83 -18.45 -25.38
N PRO A 248 -2.94 -19.20 -25.27
CA PRO A 248 -3.79 -19.19 -24.08
C PRO A 248 -3.06 -19.61 -22.80
N LEU A 249 -2.20 -20.62 -22.87
CA LEU A 249 -1.44 -21.08 -21.70
C LEU A 249 -0.42 -20.03 -21.22
N GLY A 250 0.36 -19.46 -22.15
CA GLY A 250 1.32 -18.41 -21.83
C GLY A 250 0.65 -17.14 -21.31
N TYR A 251 -0.54 -16.80 -21.85
CA TYR A 251 -1.35 -15.70 -21.34
C TYR A 251 -1.82 -15.96 -19.90
N LEU A 252 -2.33 -17.17 -19.63
CA LEU A 252 -2.80 -17.57 -18.31
C LEU A 252 -1.66 -17.56 -17.26
N ASP A 253 -0.46 -18.02 -17.61
CA ASP A 253 0.71 -17.95 -16.71
C ASP A 253 1.01 -16.53 -16.28
N LYS A 254 0.95 -15.57 -17.22
CA LYS A 254 1.13 -14.15 -16.89
C LYS A 254 -0.03 -13.60 -16.07
N TYR A 255 -1.28 -13.91 -16.46
CA TYR A 255 -2.46 -13.48 -15.75
C TYR A 255 -2.49 -14.01 -14.30
N HIS A 256 -2.06 -15.25 -14.05
CA HIS A 256 -2.04 -15.86 -12.72
C HIS A 256 -1.11 -15.14 -11.71
N GLN A 257 -0.16 -14.32 -12.21
CA GLN A 257 0.61 -13.43 -11.33
C GLN A 257 -0.29 -12.46 -10.54
N ARG A 258 -1.56 -12.26 -10.96
CA ARG A 258 -2.56 -11.51 -10.19
C ARG A 258 -2.74 -12.04 -8.76
N SER A 259 -2.62 -13.35 -8.56
CA SER A 259 -2.76 -13.95 -7.22
C SER A 259 -1.77 -13.40 -6.19
N ASN A 260 -0.66 -12.81 -6.63
CA ASN A 260 0.34 -12.22 -5.73
C ASN A 260 -0.20 -11.01 -4.95
N VAL A 261 -1.11 -10.21 -5.56
CA VAL A 261 -1.74 -9.11 -4.82
C VAL A 261 -2.72 -9.62 -3.76
N GLU A 262 -3.38 -10.76 -3.98
CA GLU A 262 -4.21 -11.41 -2.96
C GLU A 262 -3.36 -11.92 -1.79
N CYS A 263 -2.18 -12.48 -2.09
CA CYS A 263 -1.19 -12.85 -1.08
C CYS A 263 -0.73 -11.64 -0.26
N THR A 264 -0.50 -10.50 -0.91
CA THR A 264 -0.15 -9.23 -0.27
C THR A 264 -1.26 -8.76 0.68
N ASN A 265 -2.52 -8.74 0.22
CA ASN A 265 -3.68 -8.41 1.03
C ASN A 265 -3.78 -9.32 2.26
N SER A 266 -3.63 -10.63 2.07
CA SER A 266 -3.68 -11.62 3.14
C SER A 266 -2.53 -11.46 4.15
N ALA A 267 -1.30 -11.22 3.68
CA ALA A 267 -0.13 -11.02 4.53
C ALA A 267 -0.29 -9.77 5.41
N LYS A 268 -0.71 -8.64 4.82
CA LYS A 268 -0.98 -7.41 5.57
C LYS A 268 -2.07 -7.63 6.63
N LYS A 269 -3.21 -8.25 6.26
CA LYS A 269 -4.33 -8.49 7.19
C LYS A 269 -3.94 -9.40 8.35
N ARG A 270 -3.15 -10.42 8.11
CA ARG A 270 -2.64 -11.30 9.18
C ARG A 270 -1.72 -10.57 10.14
N LYS A 271 -0.88 -9.66 9.64
CA LYS A 271 0.12 -8.97 10.45
C LYS A 271 -0.44 -7.74 11.18
N PHE A 272 -1.21 -6.91 10.49
CA PHE A 272 -1.67 -5.62 10.97
C PHE A 272 -3.20 -5.56 11.18
N ASN A 273 -3.86 -6.72 11.14
CA ASN A 273 -5.32 -6.86 11.14
C ASN A 273 -6.00 -6.28 9.89
N ASP A 274 -7.31 -6.46 9.81
CA ASP A 274 -8.17 -6.04 8.70
C ASP A 274 -9.19 -4.97 9.13
N PHE A 275 -8.92 -4.24 10.21
CA PHE A 275 -9.82 -3.20 10.70
C PHE A 275 -9.10 -1.93 11.13
N VAL A 276 -9.79 -0.80 11.04
CA VAL A 276 -9.34 0.51 11.51
C VAL A 276 -10.05 0.90 12.82
N ARG A 277 -9.34 1.62 13.69
CA ARG A 277 -9.85 2.06 14.99
C ARG A 277 -10.44 3.46 14.97
N SER A 278 -10.10 4.26 13.97
CA SER A 278 -10.61 5.62 13.81
C SER A 278 -12.11 5.63 13.53
N LYS A 279 -12.78 6.70 13.95
CA LYS A 279 -14.23 6.86 13.78
C LYS A 279 -14.58 7.76 12.60
N ASN A 280 -13.83 8.84 12.40
CA ASN A 280 -14.05 9.78 11.30
C ASN A 280 -13.46 9.23 10.01
N ASP A 281 -14.13 9.47 8.90
CA ASP A 281 -13.78 8.86 7.60
C ASP A 281 -12.36 9.24 7.13
N MET A 282 -11.98 10.52 7.23
CA MET A 282 -10.62 10.95 6.93
C MET A 282 -9.56 10.22 7.79
N ALA A 283 -9.84 10.07 9.08
CA ALA A 283 -8.91 9.37 9.99
C ALA A 283 -8.88 7.86 9.73
N LYS A 284 -10.01 7.24 9.33
CA LYS A 284 -10.05 5.83 8.91
C LYS A 284 -9.18 5.60 7.68
N GLU A 285 -9.33 6.47 6.66
CA GLU A 285 -8.55 6.37 5.42
C GLU A 285 -7.06 6.55 5.68
N ASN A 286 -6.67 7.57 6.47
CA ASN A 286 -5.26 7.81 6.80
C ASN A 286 -4.68 6.71 7.69
N GLU A 287 -5.44 6.16 8.64
CA GLU A 287 -5.03 5.03 9.47
C GLU A 287 -4.80 3.77 8.63
N CYS A 288 -5.72 3.47 7.72
CA CYS A 288 -5.57 2.36 6.79
C CYS A 288 -4.33 2.54 5.90
N HIS A 289 -4.17 3.71 5.28
CA HIS A 289 -3.02 4.02 4.44
C HIS A 289 -1.69 3.87 5.19
N MET A 290 -1.62 4.36 6.43
CA MET A 290 -0.42 4.22 7.26
C MET A 290 -0.11 2.76 7.60
N THR A 291 -1.12 1.89 7.71
CA THR A 291 -0.90 0.45 7.89
C THR A 291 -0.16 -0.15 6.70
N TRP A 292 -0.48 0.29 5.48
CA TRP A 292 0.21 -0.14 4.27
C TRP A 292 1.64 0.44 4.18
N CYS A 293 1.87 1.64 4.71
CA CYS A 293 3.23 2.14 4.89
C CYS A 293 4.05 1.21 5.81
N CYS A 294 3.47 0.80 6.95
CA CYS A 294 4.12 -0.14 7.87
C CYS A 294 4.36 -1.51 7.21
N TYR A 295 3.44 -1.97 6.37
CA TYR A 295 3.62 -3.21 5.60
C TYR A 295 4.87 -3.14 4.70
N ASN A 296 5.10 -2.04 4.00
CA ASN A 296 6.29 -1.92 3.15
C ASN A 296 7.61 -2.01 3.93
N PHE A 297 7.66 -1.53 5.18
CA PHE A 297 8.85 -1.75 6.02
C PHE A 297 9.11 -3.23 6.29
N THR A 298 8.07 -4.07 6.36
CA THR A 298 8.25 -5.51 6.50
C THR A 298 8.83 -6.16 5.24
N ILE A 299 8.51 -5.58 4.07
CA ILE A 299 9.10 -6.00 2.80
C ILE A 299 10.57 -5.58 2.72
N LEU A 300 10.93 -4.40 3.24
CA LEU A 300 12.34 -4.00 3.34
C LEU A 300 13.16 -4.95 4.22
N SER A 301 12.60 -5.44 5.35
CA SER A 301 13.27 -6.45 6.17
C SER A 301 13.55 -7.74 5.37
N ARG A 302 12.60 -8.15 4.54
CA ARG A 302 12.80 -9.30 3.66
C ARG A 302 13.87 -9.02 2.60
N ALA A 303 13.82 -7.86 1.96
CA ALA A 303 14.81 -7.48 0.95
C ALA A 303 16.23 -7.43 1.54
N TYR A 304 16.37 -6.88 2.73
CA TYR A 304 17.64 -6.83 3.45
C TYR A 304 18.17 -8.24 3.78
N ASN A 305 17.36 -9.08 4.42
CA ASN A 305 17.81 -10.40 4.89
C ASN A 305 17.85 -11.48 3.79
N GLU A 306 16.87 -11.49 2.86
CA GLU A 306 16.78 -12.52 1.82
C GLU A 306 17.68 -12.22 0.61
N LEU A 307 17.92 -10.93 0.30
CA LEU A 307 18.64 -10.49 -0.90
C LEU A 307 19.93 -9.71 -0.62
N GLY A 308 20.23 -9.38 0.65
CA GLY A 308 21.38 -8.52 1.01
C GLY A 308 21.24 -7.09 0.48
N LEU A 309 20.03 -6.61 0.23
CA LEU A 309 19.79 -5.30 -0.33
C LEU A 309 19.81 -4.23 0.77
N GLU A 310 20.69 -3.24 0.62
CA GLU A 310 20.73 -2.08 1.54
C GLU A 310 19.83 -0.96 1.02
N PRO A 311 18.66 -0.71 1.66
CA PRO A 311 17.68 0.26 1.16
C PRO A 311 18.22 1.68 1.03
N GLU A 312 19.21 2.06 1.86
CA GLU A 312 19.77 3.41 1.90
C GLU A 312 20.47 3.83 0.59
N CYS A 313 20.96 2.86 -0.19
CA CYS A 313 21.58 3.14 -1.47
C CYS A 313 20.60 3.72 -2.52
N PHE A 314 19.32 3.74 -2.22
CA PHE A 314 18.25 4.15 -3.15
C PHE A 314 17.49 5.41 -2.70
N TRP A 315 17.95 6.10 -1.66
CA TRP A 315 17.28 7.28 -1.07
C TRP A 315 18.02 8.60 -1.28
#